data_eddcec543a9adc655a91044b51dd26fd
#
_entry.id   eddcec543a9adc655a91044b51dd26fd
#
_cell.length_a   1.000
_cell.length_b   1.000
_cell.length_c   1.000
_cell.angle_alpha   90.00
_cell.angle_beta   90.00
_cell.angle_gamma   90.00
#
_symmetry.space_group_name_H-M   'P 1'
#
loop_
_entity.id
_entity.type
_entity.pdbx_description
1 polymer ?
#
loop_
_entity_poly.entity_id
_entity_poly.type
_entity_poly.pdbx_seq_one_letter_code
_entity_poly.pdbx_strand_id
1 'polypeptide(L)'
;MNKGVFLCVGTGGHVLPAYNVIKSMLDQGIDKKNILIVTDERGIEYFKEKDFETIVYPFVSSRKGITGYLLNLGKILKSIIYLYKSLKKYKPQFLFTTGAYIAPVAAIVSKLLKVNFYIQEQNIYSGLGNKLSAPFAKIVYTSFPDTKNIQKNKIQYCGPVLNLDLNNNNEIKKTPNLTIGFQGGSQGSKEINDLVYKFCEDERYFDIDTVSYTHLTLPTRLLV
;
A
#
# COMPACT_ATOMS: atom_id res chain seq x y z
N MET A 1 3.74 21.04 16.55
CA MET A 1 2.96 19.84 16.19
C MET A 1 3.49 19.27 14.90
N ASN A 2 3.78 17.97 14.87
CA ASN A 2 4.47 17.34 13.74
C ASN A 2 3.52 17.02 12.60
N LYS A 3 3.51 17.85 11.54
CA LYS A 3 2.71 17.59 10.33
C LYS A 3 3.36 16.51 9.48
N GLY A 4 2.63 15.44 9.21
CA GLY A 4 3.05 14.33 8.36
C GLY A 4 2.26 14.25 7.06
N VAL A 5 2.93 13.83 5.98
CA VAL A 5 2.28 13.56 4.69
C VAL A 5 2.45 12.09 4.35
N PHE A 6 1.34 11.41 4.09
CA PHE A 6 1.29 10.01 3.71
C PHE A 6 0.97 9.87 2.22
N LEU A 7 1.94 9.37 1.46
CA LEU A 7 1.81 9.20 0.02
C LEU A 7 1.57 7.71 -0.29
N CYS A 8 0.33 7.36 -0.58
CA CYS A 8 -0.10 6.00 -0.81
C CYS A 8 -1.08 5.94 -1.98
N VAL A 9 -0.61 5.43 -3.11
CA VAL A 9 -1.36 5.39 -4.37
C VAL A 9 -1.55 3.96 -4.84
N GLY A 10 -2.59 3.74 -5.64
CA GLY A 10 -2.86 2.46 -6.28
C GLY A 10 -3.88 1.62 -5.52
N THR A 11 -3.57 0.34 -5.35
CA THR A 11 -4.48 -0.64 -4.74
C THR A 11 -4.29 -0.75 -3.23
N GLY A 12 -5.19 -1.50 -2.57
CA GLY A 12 -5.15 -1.76 -1.14
C GLY A 12 -3.79 -2.22 -0.60
N GLY A 13 -2.99 -2.92 -1.42
CA GLY A 13 -1.64 -3.35 -1.03
C GLY A 13 -0.69 -2.21 -0.64
N HIS A 14 -0.90 -0.99 -1.16
CA HIS A 14 -0.13 0.20 -0.77
C HIS A 14 -0.92 1.12 0.16
N VAL A 15 -2.23 1.19 -0.01
CA VAL A 15 -3.07 2.14 0.75
C VAL A 15 -3.33 1.66 2.16
N LEU A 16 -3.67 0.38 2.35
CA LEU A 16 -4.01 -0.17 3.66
C LEU A 16 -2.84 -0.12 4.67
N PRO A 17 -1.60 -0.47 4.32
CA PRO A 17 -0.49 -0.31 5.25
C PRO A 17 -0.27 1.15 5.69
N ALA A 18 -0.40 2.11 4.76
CA ALA A 18 -0.32 3.53 5.13
C ALA A 18 -1.45 3.92 6.09
N TYR A 19 -2.67 3.48 5.81
CA TYR A 19 -3.82 3.73 6.68
C TYR A 19 -3.64 3.11 8.08
N ASN A 20 -3.08 1.90 8.17
CA ASN A 20 -2.84 1.25 9.46
C ASN A 20 -1.79 2.00 10.29
N VAL A 21 -0.74 2.54 9.64
CA VAL A 21 0.21 3.43 10.33
C VAL A 21 -0.48 4.69 10.82
N ILE A 22 -1.31 5.32 9.98
CA ILE A 22 -2.09 6.52 10.37
C ILE A 22 -3.01 6.19 11.56
N LYS A 23 -3.75 5.08 11.50
CA LYS A 23 -4.64 4.64 12.60
C LYS A 23 -3.85 4.51 13.90
N SER A 24 -2.72 3.81 13.88
CA SER A 24 -1.86 3.67 15.06
C SER A 24 -1.37 5.02 15.60
N MET A 25 -1.08 5.98 14.74
CA MET A 25 -0.69 7.34 15.17
C MET A 25 -1.85 8.09 15.84
N LEU A 26 -3.07 7.95 15.31
CA LEU A 26 -4.26 8.55 15.92
C LEU A 26 -4.54 7.93 17.29
N ASP A 27 -4.43 6.60 17.41
CA ASP A 27 -4.59 5.87 18.67
C ASP A 27 -3.56 6.31 19.73
N GLN A 28 -2.39 6.79 19.30
CA GLN A 28 -1.36 7.39 20.16
C GLN A 28 -1.57 8.89 20.42
N GLY A 29 -2.70 9.45 20.02
CA GLY A 29 -3.08 10.83 20.30
C GLY A 29 -2.55 11.87 19.30
N ILE A 30 -2.04 11.46 18.15
CA ILE A 30 -1.72 12.41 17.07
C ILE A 30 -3.02 12.96 16.50
N ASP A 31 -3.12 14.28 16.45
CA ASP A 31 -4.30 14.96 15.92
C ASP A 31 -4.38 14.77 14.39
N LYS A 32 -5.56 14.39 13.92
CA LYS A 32 -5.88 14.13 12.52
C LYS A 32 -5.56 15.32 11.60
N LYS A 33 -5.73 16.56 12.07
CA LYS A 33 -5.37 17.79 11.33
C LYS A 33 -3.86 17.91 11.02
N ASN A 34 -3.01 17.10 11.65
CA ASN A 34 -1.59 17.05 11.38
C ASN A 34 -1.23 15.98 10.32
N ILE A 35 -2.22 15.33 9.73
CA ILE A 35 -2.06 14.27 8.75
C ILE A 35 -2.66 14.73 7.43
N LEU A 36 -1.83 14.75 6.38
CA LEU A 36 -2.26 14.97 5.00
C LEU A 36 -2.06 13.68 4.21
N ILE A 37 -3.08 13.29 3.48
CA ILE A 37 -3.02 12.12 2.59
C ILE A 37 -2.83 12.59 1.15
N VAL A 38 -1.91 11.95 0.45
CA VAL A 38 -1.74 12.09 -1.01
C VAL A 38 -1.99 10.73 -1.61
N THR A 39 -3.06 10.62 -2.39
CA THR A 39 -3.47 9.35 -3.01
C THR A 39 -4.00 9.57 -4.43
N ASP A 40 -4.20 8.50 -5.22
CA ASP A 40 -4.82 8.59 -6.54
C ASP A 40 -6.33 8.29 -6.46
N GLU A 41 -7.02 8.33 -7.62
CA GLU A 41 -8.46 8.06 -7.71
C GLU A 41 -8.84 6.67 -7.17
N ARG A 42 -7.95 5.68 -7.23
CA ARG A 42 -8.19 4.34 -6.68
C ARG A 42 -8.03 4.30 -5.17
N GLY A 43 -7.05 5.03 -4.67
CA GLY A 43 -6.74 5.04 -3.24
C GLY A 43 -7.70 5.93 -2.44
N ILE A 44 -8.34 6.93 -3.07
CA ILE A 44 -9.27 7.84 -2.36
C ILE A 44 -10.44 7.09 -1.73
N GLU A 45 -10.90 5.99 -2.35
CA GLU A 45 -12.01 5.18 -1.85
C GLU A 45 -11.78 4.69 -0.39
N TYR A 46 -10.53 4.42 -0.03
CA TYR A 46 -10.18 3.97 1.32
C TYR A 46 -10.27 5.08 2.39
N PHE A 47 -10.39 6.35 1.95
CA PHE A 47 -10.38 7.53 2.84
C PHE A 47 -11.65 8.34 2.80
N LYS A 48 -12.59 8.10 1.85
CA LYS A 48 -13.80 8.91 1.61
C LYS A 48 -14.62 9.21 2.87
N GLU A 49 -14.81 8.22 3.73
CA GLU A 49 -15.66 8.35 4.92
C GLU A 49 -14.86 8.74 6.17
N LYS A 50 -13.58 9.03 6.02
CA LYS A 50 -12.66 9.16 7.16
C LYS A 50 -12.25 10.60 7.47
N ASP A 51 -12.77 11.57 6.72
CA ASP A 51 -12.58 13.02 6.93
C ASP A 51 -11.12 13.44 7.17
N PHE A 52 -10.20 12.98 6.31
CA PHE A 52 -8.82 13.44 6.25
C PHE A 52 -8.64 14.55 5.23
N GLU A 53 -7.74 15.51 5.52
CA GLU A 53 -7.23 16.38 4.48
C GLU A 53 -6.53 15.53 3.42
N THR A 54 -7.04 15.55 2.19
CA THR A 54 -6.59 14.66 1.12
C THR A 54 -6.32 15.42 -0.17
N ILE A 55 -5.20 15.12 -0.80
CA ILE A 55 -4.84 15.58 -2.15
C ILE A 55 -4.95 14.39 -3.10
N VAL A 56 -5.81 14.51 -4.12
CA VAL A 56 -5.87 13.52 -5.20
C VAL A 56 -4.74 13.79 -6.19
N TYR A 57 -3.84 12.82 -6.29
CA TYR A 57 -2.67 12.89 -7.17
C TYR A 57 -3.05 12.48 -8.59
N PRO A 58 -2.99 13.39 -9.58
CA PRO A 58 -3.59 13.16 -10.90
C PRO A 58 -2.71 12.36 -11.86
N PHE A 59 -1.49 11.98 -11.45
CA PHE A 59 -0.53 11.33 -12.33
C PHE A 59 -0.53 9.83 -12.12
N VAL A 60 -0.95 9.07 -13.15
CA VAL A 60 -0.93 7.60 -13.14
C VAL A 60 0.25 7.12 -13.97
N SER A 61 0.94 6.09 -13.48
CA SER A 61 2.02 5.44 -14.25
C SER A 61 1.43 4.69 -15.45
N SER A 62 1.86 5.04 -16.65
CA SER A 62 1.53 4.27 -17.85
C SER A 62 2.66 3.26 -18.13
N ARG A 63 2.32 1.96 -18.25
CA ARG A 63 3.27 0.85 -18.42
C ARG A 63 3.70 0.60 -19.88
N LYS A 64 3.67 1.54 -20.81
CA LYS A 64 3.94 1.25 -22.23
C LYS A 64 5.27 1.82 -22.72
N GLY A 65 6.19 0.88 -23.08
CA GLY A 65 7.30 0.99 -24.03
C GLY A 65 8.31 2.13 -23.90
N ILE A 66 9.40 2.06 -24.71
CA ILE A 66 10.51 3.03 -24.73
C ILE A 66 10.03 4.44 -25.15
N THR A 67 9.08 4.56 -26.06
CA THR A 67 8.45 5.85 -26.44
C THR A 67 7.63 6.45 -25.30
N GLY A 68 7.08 5.59 -24.41
CA GLY A 68 6.47 6.01 -23.16
C GLY A 68 7.47 6.63 -22.17
N TYR A 69 8.75 6.34 -22.28
CA TYR A 69 9.77 6.85 -21.35
C TYR A 69 9.99 8.35 -21.48
N LEU A 70 10.11 8.87 -22.71
CA LEU A 70 10.28 10.31 -22.97
C LEU A 70 9.01 11.10 -22.64
N LEU A 71 7.83 10.57 -23.00
CA LEU A 71 6.53 11.15 -22.62
C LEU A 71 6.32 11.10 -21.09
N ASN A 72 6.84 10.07 -20.41
CA ASN A 72 6.79 9.95 -18.97
C ASN A 72 7.73 10.93 -18.27
N LEU A 73 8.84 11.36 -18.86
CA LEU A 73 9.75 12.33 -18.24
C LEU A 73 9.07 13.67 -17.99
N GLY A 74 8.33 14.17 -19.00
CA GLY A 74 7.53 15.38 -18.85
C GLY A 74 6.43 15.25 -17.79
N LYS A 75 5.79 14.08 -17.69
CA LYS A 75 4.79 13.78 -16.65
C LYS A 75 5.43 13.72 -15.26
N ILE A 76 6.61 13.10 -15.15
CA ILE A 76 7.36 13.04 -13.88
C ILE A 76 7.72 14.45 -13.42
N LEU A 77 8.25 15.29 -14.31
CA LEU A 77 8.60 16.68 -13.96
C LEU A 77 7.37 17.47 -13.51
N LYS A 78 6.26 17.38 -14.26
CA LYS A 78 4.99 18.00 -13.86
C LYS A 78 4.50 17.49 -12.49
N SER A 79 4.65 16.19 -12.22
CA SER A 79 4.25 15.60 -10.96
C SER A 79 5.12 16.06 -9.79
N ILE A 80 6.42 16.22 -9.99
CA ILE A 80 7.33 16.79 -8.98
C ILE A 80 6.93 18.24 -8.66
N ILE A 81 6.70 19.07 -9.69
CA ILE A 81 6.30 20.47 -9.51
C ILE A 81 4.96 20.56 -8.78
N TYR A 82 3.99 19.76 -9.19
CA TYR A 82 2.67 19.70 -8.56
C TYR A 82 2.77 19.35 -7.08
N LEU A 83 3.43 18.22 -6.77
CA LEU A 83 3.58 17.75 -5.41
C LEU A 83 4.39 18.72 -4.55
N TYR A 84 5.48 19.27 -5.08
CA TYR A 84 6.28 20.28 -4.38
C TYR A 84 5.45 21.51 -4.00
N LYS A 85 4.68 22.09 -4.95
CA LYS A 85 3.85 23.27 -4.69
C LYS A 85 2.79 23.00 -3.63
N SER A 86 2.11 21.85 -3.72
CA SER A 86 1.08 21.44 -2.77
C SER A 86 1.66 21.27 -1.36
N LEU A 87 2.77 20.56 -1.24
CA LEU A 87 3.37 20.26 0.06
C LEU A 87 4.12 21.45 0.67
N LYS A 88 4.69 22.33 -0.15
CA LYS A 88 5.33 23.57 0.34
C LYS A 88 4.34 24.44 1.11
N LYS A 89 3.08 24.51 0.64
CA LYS A 89 2.01 25.23 1.36
C LYS A 89 1.66 24.56 2.68
N TYR A 90 1.62 23.23 2.71
CA TYR A 90 1.29 22.46 3.91
C TYR A 90 2.39 22.50 4.98
N LYS A 91 3.67 22.68 4.59
CA LYS A 91 4.87 22.71 5.45
C LYS A 91 5.02 21.44 6.29
N PRO A 92 5.16 20.26 5.65
CA PRO A 92 5.33 19.00 6.38
C PRO A 92 6.68 18.94 7.07
N GLN A 93 6.78 18.12 8.11
CA GLN A 93 8.04 17.77 8.77
C GLN A 93 8.60 16.43 8.27
N PHE A 94 7.73 15.58 7.75
CA PHE A 94 8.13 14.34 7.12
C PHE A 94 7.18 13.93 6.00
N LEU A 95 7.72 13.13 5.07
CA LEU A 95 6.97 12.38 4.07
C LEU A 95 7.12 10.90 4.37
N PHE A 96 6.02 10.16 4.25
CA PHE A 96 5.97 8.72 4.41
C PHE A 96 5.31 8.11 3.18
N THR A 97 5.88 7.03 2.64
CA THR A 97 5.28 6.29 1.52
C THR A 97 5.35 4.79 1.72
N THR A 98 4.39 4.10 1.17
CA THR A 98 4.35 2.63 1.07
C THR A 98 4.80 2.12 -0.30
N GLY A 99 5.31 3.02 -1.16
CA GLY A 99 5.87 2.65 -2.45
C GLY A 99 5.02 3.08 -3.65
N ALA A 100 4.93 2.19 -4.63
CA ALA A 100 4.35 2.44 -5.94
C ALA A 100 5.09 3.52 -6.75
N TYR A 101 4.46 4.03 -7.80
CA TYR A 101 5.05 4.98 -8.75
C TYR A 101 5.23 6.40 -8.16
N ILE A 102 4.60 6.71 -7.03
CA ILE A 102 4.75 8.01 -6.35
C ILE A 102 6.04 8.10 -5.54
N ALA A 103 6.61 6.97 -5.11
CA ALA A 103 7.75 6.96 -4.21
C ALA A 103 8.99 7.73 -4.75
N PRO A 104 9.43 7.57 -6.02
CA PRO A 104 10.56 8.35 -6.56
C PRO A 104 10.26 9.85 -6.60
N VAL A 105 9.03 10.24 -6.90
CA VAL A 105 8.61 11.65 -6.89
C VAL A 105 8.65 12.21 -5.46
N ALA A 106 8.12 11.47 -4.50
CA ALA A 106 8.15 11.84 -3.08
C ALA A 106 9.59 11.98 -2.55
N ALA A 107 10.50 11.09 -2.96
CA ALA A 107 11.91 11.16 -2.60
C ALA A 107 12.56 12.46 -3.09
N ILE A 108 12.33 12.85 -4.34
CA ILE A 108 12.84 14.11 -4.90
C ILE A 108 12.24 15.30 -4.15
N VAL A 109 10.92 15.32 -3.96
CA VAL A 109 10.21 16.40 -3.27
C VAL A 109 10.65 16.55 -1.82
N SER A 110 10.92 15.44 -1.11
CA SER A 110 11.44 15.49 0.26
C SER A 110 12.79 16.21 0.34
N LYS A 111 13.67 16.00 -0.64
CA LYS A 111 14.95 16.72 -0.74
C LYS A 111 14.77 18.19 -1.02
N LEU A 112 13.87 18.53 -1.94
CA LEU A 112 13.58 19.94 -2.26
C LEU A 112 12.96 20.70 -1.08
N LEU A 113 12.15 20.03 -0.27
CA LEU A 113 11.52 20.58 0.93
C LEU A 113 12.43 20.50 2.16
N LYS A 114 13.55 19.77 2.08
CA LYS A 114 14.48 19.51 3.20
C LYS A 114 13.79 18.84 4.40
N VAL A 115 12.90 17.88 4.14
CA VAL A 115 12.15 17.14 5.18
C VAL A 115 12.58 15.69 5.23
N ASN A 116 12.36 15.03 6.37
CA ASN A 116 12.63 13.61 6.52
C ASN A 116 11.72 12.79 5.58
N PHE A 117 12.29 11.75 4.97
CA PHE A 117 11.56 10.84 4.10
C PHE A 117 11.66 9.42 4.66
N TYR A 118 10.52 8.76 4.77
CA TYR A 118 10.37 7.41 5.29
C TYR A 118 9.63 6.54 4.28
N ILE A 119 10.04 5.29 4.21
CA ILE A 119 9.43 4.28 3.32
C ILE A 119 9.00 3.09 4.18
N GLN A 120 7.88 2.49 3.84
CA GLN A 120 7.49 1.17 4.32
C GLN A 120 7.48 0.20 3.13
N GLU A 121 8.18 -0.94 3.26
CA GLU A 121 8.25 -2.00 2.25
C GLU A 121 7.62 -3.27 2.81
N GLN A 122 6.58 -3.76 2.11
CA GLN A 122 5.83 -4.94 2.53
C GLN A 122 6.40 -6.26 2.00
N ASN A 123 7.26 -6.20 0.97
CA ASN A 123 7.73 -7.36 0.25
C ASN A 123 9.16 -7.74 0.64
N ILE A 124 9.50 -9.03 0.51
CA ILE A 124 10.88 -9.51 0.64
C ILE A 124 11.77 -8.90 -0.46
N TYR A 125 11.26 -8.81 -1.68
CA TYR A 125 11.91 -8.11 -2.78
C TYR A 125 11.29 -6.74 -2.93
N SER A 126 12.05 -5.71 -2.63
CA SER A 126 11.57 -4.34 -2.72
C SER A 126 11.08 -4.00 -4.12
N GLY A 127 9.90 -3.38 -4.20
CA GLY A 127 9.36 -2.85 -5.44
C GLY A 127 10.27 -1.78 -6.04
N LEU A 128 10.22 -1.61 -7.38
CA LEU A 128 11.08 -0.67 -8.10
C LEU A 128 10.98 0.76 -7.55
N GLY A 129 9.77 1.21 -7.21
CA GLY A 129 9.55 2.53 -6.61
C GLY A 129 10.34 2.71 -5.32
N ASN A 130 10.24 1.75 -4.40
CA ASN A 130 10.95 1.79 -3.12
C ASN A 130 12.47 1.63 -3.33
N LYS A 131 12.90 0.71 -4.20
CA LYS A 131 14.32 0.52 -4.54
C LYS A 131 14.99 1.82 -4.99
N LEU A 132 14.35 2.56 -5.91
CA LEU A 132 14.88 3.83 -6.43
C LEU A 132 14.84 4.95 -5.38
N SER A 133 13.92 4.89 -4.44
CA SER A 133 13.68 5.93 -3.45
C SER A 133 14.46 5.71 -2.15
N ALA A 134 14.83 4.47 -1.83
CA ALA A 134 15.51 4.09 -0.60
C ALA A 134 16.81 4.87 -0.31
N PRO A 135 17.67 5.20 -1.28
CA PRO A 135 18.87 6.01 -1.02
C PRO A 135 18.55 7.38 -0.41
N PHE A 136 17.38 7.94 -0.70
CA PHE A 136 16.94 9.23 -0.19
C PHE A 136 16.22 9.13 1.15
N ALA A 137 15.78 7.95 1.54
CA ALA A 137 15.07 7.73 2.78
C ALA A 137 16.00 7.87 3.99
N LYS A 138 15.47 8.39 5.09
CA LYS A 138 16.12 8.35 6.40
C LYS A 138 16.09 6.94 6.95
N ILE A 139 14.94 6.27 6.85
CA ILE A 139 14.71 4.89 7.26
C ILE A 139 13.75 4.23 6.26
N VAL A 140 13.99 2.96 5.99
CA VAL A 140 13.06 2.06 5.30
C VAL A 140 12.58 1.02 6.32
N TYR A 141 11.33 1.12 6.72
CA TYR A 141 10.67 0.14 7.58
C TYR A 141 10.29 -1.08 6.74
N THR A 142 10.70 -2.26 7.15
CA THR A 142 10.47 -3.48 6.37
C THR A 142 9.61 -4.49 7.11
N SER A 143 8.74 -5.17 6.36
CA SER A 143 7.91 -6.25 6.89
C SER A 143 8.69 -7.57 7.04
N PHE A 144 9.85 -7.67 6.40
CA PHE A 144 10.72 -8.85 6.47
C PHE A 144 12.15 -8.43 6.85
N PRO A 145 12.84 -9.19 7.72
CA PRO A 145 14.20 -8.86 8.15
C PRO A 145 15.22 -8.91 7.01
N ASP A 146 15.00 -9.81 6.03
CA ASP A 146 15.89 -10.05 4.89
C ASP A 146 15.43 -9.37 3.61
N THR A 147 14.77 -8.23 3.71
CA THR A 147 14.31 -7.48 2.53
C THR A 147 15.48 -7.18 1.58
N LYS A 148 15.29 -7.54 0.31
CA LYS A 148 16.31 -7.43 -0.75
C LYS A 148 16.15 -6.12 -1.54
N ASN A 149 17.24 -5.74 -2.25
CA ASN A 149 17.31 -4.55 -3.11
C ASN A 149 17.23 -3.20 -2.37
N ILE A 150 17.48 -3.20 -1.06
CA ILE A 150 17.62 -1.99 -0.24
C ILE A 150 18.95 -2.07 0.52
N GLN A 151 19.61 -0.95 0.71
CA GLN A 151 20.85 -0.88 1.48
C GLN A 151 20.57 -1.24 2.95
N LYS A 152 21.33 -2.18 3.51
CA LYS A 152 21.10 -2.72 4.86
C LYS A 152 21.12 -1.64 5.96
N ASN A 153 21.97 -0.63 5.82
CA ASN A 153 22.07 0.48 6.77
C ASN A 153 20.85 1.43 6.76
N LYS A 154 19.94 1.26 5.83
CA LYS A 154 18.66 2.00 5.74
C LYS A 154 17.49 1.21 6.33
N ILE A 155 17.64 -0.09 6.51
CA ILE A 155 16.57 -0.99 6.92
C ILE A 155 16.35 -0.92 8.43
N GLN A 156 15.10 -0.78 8.81
CA GLN A 156 14.60 -1.05 10.15
C GLN A 156 13.44 -2.06 10.05
N TYR A 157 13.67 -3.27 10.51
CA TYR A 157 12.62 -4.29 10.56
C TYR A 157 11.54 -3.91 11.58
N CYS A 158 10.28 -3.95 11.17
CA CYS A 158 9.13 -3.64 12.02
C CYS A 158 8.02 -4.72 11.96
N GLY A 159 8.17 -5.73 11.11
CA GLY A 159 7.12 -6.71 10.85
C GLY A 159 6.05 -6.20 9.87
N PRO A 160 5.08 -7.06 9.53
CA PRO A 160 3.98 -6.70 8.65
C PRO A 160 3.05 -5.66 9.30
N VAL A 161 2.67 -4.63 8.52
CA VAL A 161 1.75 -3.59 8.98
C VAL A 161 0.31 -4.05 8.73
N LEU A 162 -0.27 -4.70 9.72
CA LEU A 162 -1.61 -5.28 9.66
C LEU A 162 -2.57 -4.50 10.58
N ASN A 163 -3.84 -4.42 10.20
CA ASN A 163 -4.91 -4.03 11.11
C ASN A 163 -5.49 -5.30 11.73
N LEU A 164 -4.87 -5.76 12.78
CA LEU A 164 -5.40 -6.88 13.55
C LEU A 164 -6.30 -6.31 14.65
N ASP A 165 -7.60 -6.36 14.46
CA ASP A 165 -8.55 -6.27 15.57
C ASP A 165 -8.45 -7.56 16.37
N LEU A 166 -7.42 -7.65 17.23
CA LEU A 166 -7.17 -8.80 18.10
C LEU A 166 -8.32 -9.04 19.13
N ASN A 167 -9.23 -8.09 19.25
CA ASN A 167 -10.40 -8.19 20.11
C ASN A 167 -11.59 -8.92 19.46
N ASN A 168 -11.55 -9.19 18.18
CA ASN A 168 -12.50 -10.09 17.56
C ASN A 168 -12.08 -11.54 17.85
N ASN A 169 -12.42 -12.02 19.05
CA ASN A 169 -12.51 -13.43 19.37
C ASN A 169 -13.65 -14.07 18.55
N ASN A 170 -13.56 -14.00 17.23
CA ASN A 170 -14.31 -14.90 16.39
C ASN A 170 -13.73 -16.26 16.68
N GLU A 171 -14.38 -17.01 17.56
CA GLU A 171 -14.12 -18.44 17.72
C GLU A 171 -14.08 -19.04 16.32
N ILE A 172 -12.91 -19.52 15.93
CA ILE A 172 -12.76 -20.30 14.70
C ILE A 172 -13.70 -21.48 14.89
N LYS A 173 -14.87 -21.44 14.26
CA LYS A 173 -15.77 -22.58 14.22
C LYS A 173 -14.97 -23.72 13.61
N LYS A 174 -14.62 -24.70 14.42
CA LYS A 174 -14.00 -25.91 13.94
C LYS A 174 -15.02 -26.59 13.02
N THR A 175 -14.82 -26.48 11.73
CA THR A 175 -15.55 -27.32 10.76
C THR A 175 -14.96 -28.70 10.82
N PRO A 176 -15.79 -29.76 10.77
CA PRO A 176 -15.30 -31.14 10.80
C PRO A 176 -14.44 -31.48 9.58
N ASN A 177 -14.58 -30.71 8.49
CA ASN A 177 -13.91 -30.94 7.22
C ASN A 177 -12.75 -29.99 7.03
N LEU A 178 -11.76 -30.40 6.26
CA LEU A 178 -10.70 -29.51 5.78
C LEU A 178 -11.29 -28.40 4.92
N THR A 179 -10.99 -27.14 5.25
CA THR A 179 -11.40 -25.98 4.45
C THR A 179 -10.19 -25.37 3.79
N ILE A 180 -10.22 -25.20 2.47
CA ILE A 180 -9.16 -24.54 1.70
C ILE A 180 -9.64 -23.18 1.20
N GLY A 181 -8.89 -22.13 1.54
CA GLY A 181 -9.13 -20.76 1.06
C GLY A 181 -8.24 -20.40 -0.14
N PHE A 182 -8.84 -19.86 -1.20
CA PHE A 182 -8.15 -19.32 -2.36
C PHE A 182 -8.33 -17.81 -2.41
N GLN A 183 -7.23 -17.05 -2.59
CA GLN A 183 -7.29 -15.60 -2.62
C GLN A 183 -6.46 -15.02 -3.75
N GLY A 184 -7.08 -14.29 -4.68
CA GLY A 184 -6.46 -13.66 -5.83
C GLY A 184 -5.98 -12.20 -5.61
N GLY A 185 -5.98 -11.71 -4.38
CA GLY A 185 -5.71 -10.31 -4.06
C GLY A 185 -6.85 -9.37 -4.45
N SER A 186 -6.63 -8.05 -4.30
CA SER A 186 -7.68 -7.02 -4.48
C SER A 186 -8.22 -6.87 -5.91
N GLN A 187 -7.53 -7.42 -6.90
CA GLN A 187 -7.94 -7.35 -8.32
C GLN A 187 -8.33 -8.73 -8.88
N GLY A 188 -8.30 -9.75 -8.03
CA GLY A 188 -8.45 -11.13 -8.47
C GLY A 188 -7.21 -11.66 -9.21
N SER A 189 -7.21 -12.96 -9.50
CA SER A 189 -6.21 -13.59 -10.36
C SER A 189 -6.89 -14.63 -11.21
N LYS A 190 -6.76 -14.49 -12.53
CA LYS A 190 -7.31 -15.48 -13.47
C LYS A 190 -6.68 -16.85 -13.23
N GLU A 191 -5.37 -16.89 -13.02
CA GLU A 191 -4.63 -18.14 -12.78
C GLU A 191 -5.11 -18.86 -11.52
N ILE A 192 -5.39 -18.10 -10.43
CA ILE A 192 -5.96 -18.68 -9.21
C ILE A 192 -7.38 -19.17 -9.46
N ASN A 193 -8.20 -18.38 -10.13
CA ASN A 193 -9.57 -18.79 -10.45
C ASN A 193 -9.61 -20.05 -11.31
N ASP A 194 -8.75 -20.14 -12.34
CA ASP A 194 -8.64 -21.34 -13.19
C ASP A 194 -8.19 -22.56 -12.37
N LEU A 195 -7.32 -22.35 -11.36
CA LEU A 195 -6.90 -23.40 -10.44
C LEU A 195 -8.06 -23.86 -9.54
N VAL A 196 -8.86 -22.91 -9.00
CA VAL A 196 -10.02 -23.21 -8.16
C VAL A 196 -11.02 -24.04 -8.94
N TYR A 197 -11.36 -23.67 -10.19
CA TYR A 197 -12.25 -24.46 -11.03
C TYR A 197 -11.77 -25.89 -11.21
N LYS A 198 -10.49 -26.10 -11.58
CA LYS A 198 -9.91 -27.44 -11.72
C LYS A 198 -9.94 -28.23 -10.42
N PHE A 199 -9.72 -27.56 -9.29
CA PHE A 199 -9.76 -28.19 -7.97
C PHE A 199 -11.19 -28.64 -7.62
N CYS A 200 -12.19 -27.80 -7.88
CA CYS A 200 -13.60 -28.13 -7.59
C CYS A 200 -14.20 -29.17 -8.56
N GLU A 201 -13.66 -29.32 -9.76
CA GLU A 201 -14.10 -30.34 -10.73
C GLU A 201 -13.48 -31.71 -10.47
N ASP A 202 -12.44 -31.80 -9.64
CA ASP A 202 -11.73 -33.05 -9.37
C ASP A 202 -12.42 -33.82 -8.23
N GLU A 203 -12.99 -34.97 -8.57
CA GLU A 203 -13.73 -35.83 -7.64
C GLU A 203 -12.95 -36.21 -6.37
N ARG A 204 -11.61 -36.20 -6.45
CA ARG A 204 -10.74 -36.49 -5.29
C ARG A 204 -10.89 -35.49 -4.14
N TYR A 205 -11.48 -34.33 -4.40
CA TYR A 205 -11.56 -33.21 -3.44
C TYR A 205 -13.01 -32.82 -3.10
N PHE A 206 -14.02 -33.61 -3.47
CA PHE A 206 -15.43 -33.26 -3.20
C PHE A 206 -15.78 -33.14 -1.72
N ASP A 207 -15.02 -33.82 -0.83
CA ASP A 207 -15.20 -33.71 0.62
C ASP A 207 -14.49 -32.51 1.25
N ILE A 208 -13.85 -31.65 0.44
CA ILE A 208 -13.10 -30.49 0.93
C ILE A 208 -13.93 -29.22 0.71
N ASP A 209 -14.21 -28.53 1.81
CA ASP A 209 -14.85 -27.22 1.73
C ASP A 209 -13.91 -26.20 1.09
N THR A 210 -14.39 -25.45 0.10
CA THR A 210 -13.60 -24.44 -0.59
C THR A 210 -14.19 -23.06 -0.38
N VAL A 211 -13.31 -22.07 -0.14
CA VAL A 211 -13.68 -20.65 -0.06
C VAL A 211 -12.81 -19.87 -1.04
N SER A 212 -13.43 -19.18 -2.00
CA SER A 212 -12.71 -18.35 -2.96
C SER A 212 -13.06 -16.88 -2.81
N TYR A 213 -12.04 -16.04 -2.63
CA TYR A 213 -12.15 -14.58 -2.59
C TYR A 213 -11.70 -13.99 -3.91
N THR A 214 -12.65 -13.52 -4.71
CA THR A 214 -12.39 -13.01 -6.07
C THR A 214 -12.59 -11.51 -6.24
N HIS A 215 -13.06 -10.80 -5.18
CA HIS A 215 -13.46 -9.39 -5.26
C HIS A 215 -12.79 -8.50 -4.21
N LEU A 216 -12.74 -7.20 -4.51
CA LEU A 216 -12.18 -6.12 -3.70
C LEU A 216 -12.85 -5.92 -2.33
N THR A 217 -14.14 -6.19 -2.25
CA THR A 217 -14.89 -6.15 -1.00
C THR A 217 -15.06 -7.58 -0.53
N LEU A 218 -14.49 -7.90 0.62
CA LEU A 218 -14.86 -9.13 1.32
C LEU A 218 -16.37 -9.07 1.55
N PRO A 219 -17.20 -9.85 0.85
CA PRO A 219 -18.57 -9.99 1.26
C PRO A 219 -18.51 -10.74 2.59
N THR A 220 -19.11 -10.16 3.59
CA THR A 220 -19.21 -10.74 4.93
C THR A 220 -20.01 -12.06 4.96
N ARG A 221 -20.43 -12.54 3.80
CA ARG A 221 -21.07 -13.84 3.58
C ARG A 221 -20.86 -14.29 2.14
N LEU A 222 -20.04 -15.26 1.93
CA LEU A 222 -20.18 -16.21 0.83
C LEU A 222 -20.22 -17.60 1.46
N LEU A 223 -21.44 -18.06 1.64
CA LEU A 223 -21.78 -19.46 1.63
C LEU A 223 -22.14 -19.76 0.18
N VAL A 224 -21.45 -20.65 -0.46
CA VAL A 224 -21.91 -21.42 -1.59
C VAL A 224 -22.30 -22.76 -1.06
#